data_2fdb5396285c4c2e9149e25ce14dddc9
#
_entry.id   2fdb5396285c4c2e9149e25ce14dddc9
#
_cell.length_a   1.000
_cell.length_b   1.000
_cell.length_c   1.000
_cell.angle_alpha   90.00
_cell.angle_beta   90.00
_cell.angle_gamma   90.00
#
_symmetry.space_group_name_H-M   'P 1'
#
loop_
_entity.id
_entity.type
_entity.pdbx_description
1 polymer ?
#
loop_
_entity_poly.entity_id
_entity_poly.type
_entity_poly.pdbx_seq_one_letter_code
_entity_poly.pdbx_strand_id
1 'polypeptide(L)'
;IYQFSDNFMTLFRTELENYLVEQGFSKDNITIVDGANDQATQTGQIDNFISEGVDVLIVNPVNSSSAATITDKVVAADIPLVYINREPDAEEEQRWEDNGWNVTYVGCDARQSGTFQGEMIVDLGLDTVDLNGDGKIQYVMVEGDPENVDAQYRTEYSVKALTDAGLEVECLSDQVGNWQQDQAQQIVANALGQYGDKVEVVFCNNDAMALGALQAIQSAGRTVGTD
;
A
#
# COMPACT_ATOMS: atom_id res chain seq x y z
N ILE A 1 1.08 2.78 -14.68
CA ILE A 1 0.71 3.13 -13.29
C ILE A 1 -0.75 2.76 -13.05
N TYR A 2 -1.06 2.13 -11.91
CA TYR A 2 -2.42 1.67 -11.62
C TYR A 2 -3.44 2.82 -11.58
N GLN A 3 -3.05 3.98 -11.05
CA GLN A 3 -3.94 5.13 -10.92
C GLN A 3 -3.14 6.43 -10.76
N PHE A 4 -3.50 7.48 -11.53
CA PHE A 4 -2.83 8.79 -11.45
C PHE A 4 -3.29 9.65 -10.29
N SER A 5 -4.50 9.44 -9.80
CA SER A 5 -5.07 10.22 -8.68
C SER A 5 -4.50 9.82 -7.30
N ASP A 6 -3.74 8.75 -7.20
CA ASP A 6 -3.01 8.38 -5.99
C ASP A 6 -1.86 9.38 -5.74
N ASN A 7 -1.80 9.93 -4.51
CA ASN A 7 -0.82 10.96 -4.16
C ASN A 7 0.61 10.44 -4.18
N PHE A 8 0.83 9.23 -3.64
CA PHE A 8 2.14 8.59 -3.64
C PHE A 8 2.60 8.28 -5.07
N MET A 9 1.72 7.68 -5.88
CA MET A 9 2.03 7.35 -7.26
C MET A 9 2.20 8.59 -8.15
N THR A 10 1.59 9.72 -7.79
CA THR A 10 1.83 10.99 -8.47
C THR A 10 3.26 11.47 -8.26
N LEU A 11 3.76 11.41 -7.03
CA LEU A 11 5.16 11.72 -6.73
C LEU A 11 6.10 10.70 -7.38
N PHE A 12 5.83 9.42 -7.18
CA PHE A 12 6.67 8.32 -7.67
C PHE A 12 6.89 8.39 -9.19
N ARG A 13 5.80 8.52 -9.99
CA ARG A 13 5.92 8.57 -11.46
C ARG A 13 6.68 9.81 -11.94
N THR A 14 6.52 10.95 -11.23
CA THR A 14 7.24 12.18 -11.56
C THR A 14 8.74 12.01 -11.32
N GLU A 15 9.11 11.45 -10.18
CA GLU A 15 10.50 11.20 -9.84
C GLU A 15 11.13 10.09 -10.70
N LEU A 16 10.35 9.07 -11.06
CA LEU A 16 10.80 8.03 -12.00
C LEU A 16 11.12 8.62 -13.39
N GLU A 17 10.23 9.47 -13.93
CA GLU A 17 10.49 10.16 -15.21
C GLU A 17 11.75 11.03 -15.12
N ASN A 18 11.88 11.84 -14.07
CA ASN A 18 13.05 12.69 -13.83
C ASN A 18 14.32 11.87 -13.76
N TYR A 19 14.31 10.78 -12.99
CA TYR A 19 15.47 9.89 -12.83
C TYR A 19 15.88 9.24 -14.15
N LEU A 20 14.92 8.74 -14.93
CA LEU A 20 15.22 8.16 -16.25
C LEU A 20 15.87 9.19 -17.20
N VAL A 21 15.38 10.44 -17.18
CA VAL A 21 16.00 11.52 -17.98
C VAL A 21 17.42 11.82 -17.49
N GLU A 22 17.67 11.86 -16.19
CA GLU A 22 19.00 12.03 -15.60
C GLU A 22 19.96 10.89 -16.00
N GLN A 23 19.43 9.67 -16.15
CA GLN A 23 20.20 8.51 -16.63
C GLN A 23 20.44 8.50 -18.15
N GLY A 24 19.94 9.50 -18.88
CA GLY A 24 20.20 9.73 -20.29
C GLY A 24 19.11 9.24 -21.25
N PHE A 25 17.96 8.78 -20.74
CA PHE A 25 16.80 8.50 -21.59
C PHE A 25 16.19 9.79 -22.12
N SER A 26 15.82 9.83 -23.40
CA SER A 26 15.05 10.95 -23.94
C SER A 26 13.64 10.94 -23.35
N LYS A 27 13.16 12.10 -22.91
CA LYS A 27 11.78 12.24 -22.46
C LYS A 27 10.76 11.82 -23.50
N ASP A 28 11.05 12.03 -24.78
CA ASP A 28 10.18 11.62 -25.90
C ASP A 28 10.04 10.09 -26.03
N ASN A 29 10.95 9.33 -25.40
CA ASN A 29 10.93 7.87 -25.38
C ASN A 29 10.36 7.29 -24.08
N ILE A 30 9.85 8.14 -23.19
CA ILE A 30 9.22 7.73 -21.92
C ILE A 30 7.73 8.00 -22.02
N THR A 31 6.91 6.97 -21.99
CA THR A 31 5.45 7.08 -22.02
C THR A 31 4.88 6.51 -20.73
N ILE A 32 4.17 7.33 -19.97
CA ILE A 32 3.50 6.92 -18.72
C ILE A 32 2.00 7.09 -18.90
N VAL A 33 1.24 6.02 -18.63
CA VAL A 33 -0.21 6.00 -18.80
C VAL A 33 -0.93 5.66 -17.49
N ASP A 34 -2.17 6.13 -17.39
CA ASP A 34 -3.06 5.90 -16.26
C ASP A 34 -3.90 4.64 -16.47
N GLY A 35 -3.76 3.66 -15.59
CA GLY A 35 -4.63 2.48 -15.56
C GLY A 35 -6.05 2.77 -15.05
N ALA A 36 -6.27 3.98 -14.51
CA ALA A 36 -7.56 4.45 -14.00
C ALA A 36 -8.22 3.51 -12.97
N ASN A 37 -7.40 2.75 -12.24
CA ASN A 37 -7.83 1.69 -11.32
C ASN A 37 -8.75 0.64 -11.99
N ASP A 38 -8.57 0.42 -13.30
CA ASP A 38 -9.31 -0.54 -14.10
C ASP A 38 -8.35 -1.51 -14.82
N GLN A 39 -8.42 -2.79 -14.43
CA GLN A 39 -7.51 -3.82 -14.94
C GLN A 39 -7.69 -4.06 -16.44
N ALA A 40 -8.90 -3.93 -16.98
CA ALA A 40 -9.12 -4.11 -18.41
C ALA A 40 -8.47 -2.98 -19.23
N THR A 41 -8.58 -1.75 -18.74
CA THR A 41 -7.89 -0.58 -19.29
C THR A 41 -6.37 -0.80 -19.28
N GLN A 42 -5.80 -1.20 -18.16
CA GLN A 42 -4.35 -1.43 -18.05
C GLN A 42 -3.89 -2.56 -18.98
N THR A 43 -4.65 -3.65 -19.06
CA THR A 43 -4.34 -4.76 -19.96
C THR A 43 -4.29 -4.30 -21.43
N GLY A 44 -5.27 -3.48 -21.85
CA GLY A 44 -5.26 -2.89 -23.18
C GLY A 44 -4.08 -1.96 -23.46
N GLN A 45 -3.65 -1.19 -22.45
CA GLN A 45 -2.44 -0.34 -22.54
C GLN A 45 -1.17 -1.18 -22.73
N ILE A 46 -1.05 -2.29 -21.99
CA ILE A 46 0.08 -3.22 -22.13
C ILE A 46 0.09 -3.85 -23.52
N ASP A 47 -1.06 -4.30 -24.04
CA ASP A 47 -1.17 -4.84 -25.40
C ASP A 47 -0.75 -3.82 -26.45
N ASN A 48 -1.08 -2.54 -26.27
CA ASN A 48 -0.64 -1.46 -27.16
C ASN A 48 0.89 -1.28 -27.11
N PHE A 49 1.50 -1.20 -25.94
CA PHE A 49 2.95 -1.08 -25.81
C PHE A 49 3.70 -2.28 -26.40
N ILE A 50 3.20 -3.49 -26.22
CA ILE A 50 3.75 -4.69 -26.88
C ILE A 50 3.67 -4.55 -28.40
N SER A 51 2.55 -4.07 -28.92
CA SER A 51 2.35 -3.88 -30.37
C SER A 51 3.23 -2.76 -30.96
N GLU A 52 3.53 -1.75 -30.17
CA GLU A 52 4.45 -0.64 -30.51
C GLU A 52 5.91 -1.07 -30.47
N GLY A 53 6.23 -2.19 -29.80
CA GLY A 53 7.57 -2.74 -29.70
C GLY A 53 8.47 -1.91 -28.77
N VAL A 54 7.98 -1.58 -27.58
CA VAL A 54 8.78 -0.87 -26.58
C VAL A 54 9.96 -1.73 -26.10
N ASP A 55 11.06 -1.09 -25.71
CA ASP A 55 12.28 -1.77 -25.26
C ASP A 55 12.16 -2.36 -23.85
N VAL A 56 11.29 -1.81 -23.00
CA VAL A 56 11.06 -2.24 -21.61
C VAL A 56 9.67 -1.80 -21.15
N LEU A 57 9.04 -2.61 -20.31
CA LEU A 57 7.81 -2.26 -19.60
C LEU A 57 8.06 -2.15 -18.10
N ILE A 58 7.60 -1.04 -17.51
CA ILE A 58 7.56 -0.83 -16.07
C ILE A 58 6.09 -0.78 -15.67
N VAL A 59 5.64 -1.75 -14.87
CA VAL A 59 4.22 -1.93 -14.54
C VAL A 59 3.98 -1.84 -13.04
N ASN A 60 3.12 -0.92 -12.65
CA ASN A 60 2.47 -0.94 -11.34
C ASN A 60 1.07 -1.52 -11.54
N PRO A 61 0.82 -2.79 -11.23
CA PRO A 61 -0.42 -3.46 -11.61
C PRO A 61 -1.63 -2.86 -10.88
N VAL A 62 -2.77 -2.79 -11.56
CA VAL A 62 -4.05 -2.44 -10.92
C VAL A 62 -4.42 -3.52 -9.91
N ASN A 63 -4.31 -4.79 -10.32
CA ASN A 63 -4.54 -5.93 -9.45
C ASN A 63 -3.30 -6.85 -9.47
N SER A 64 -2.72 -7.12 -8.30
CA SER A 64 -1.55 -7.99 -8.16
C SER A 64 -1.81 -9.41 -8.70
N SER A 65 -3.03 -9.92 -8.57
CA SER A 65 -3.40 -11.24 -9.11
C SER A 65 -3.38 -11.32 -10.64
N SER A 66 -3.31 -10.17 -11.34
CA SER A 66 -3.16 -10.11 -12.79
C SER A 66 -1.72 -10.27 -13.27
N ALA A 67 -0.74 -10.30 -12.37
CA ALA A 67 0.68 -10.33 -12.71
C ALA A 67 1.02 -11.49 -13.64
N ALA A 68 0.54 -12.71 -13.37
CA ALA A 68 0.80 -13.88 -14.21
C ALA A 68 0.35 -13.67 -15.67
N THR A 69 -0.83 -13.09 -15.87
CA THR A 69 -1.35 -12.80 -17.21
C THR A 69 -0.53 -11.70 -17.92
N ILE A 70 -0.11 -10.69 -17.19
CA ILE A 70 0.75 -9.61 -17.70
C ILE A 70 2.11 -10.18 -18.09
N THR A 71 2.73 -10.97 -17.21
CA THR A 71 4.02 -11.61 -17.45
C THR A 71 3.97 -12.47 -18.73
N ASP A 72 2.98 -13.34 -18.86
CA ASP A 72 2.84 -14.22 -20.02
C ASP A 72 2.85 -13.44 -21.36
N LYS A 73 2.12 -12.32 -21.41
CA LYS A 73 2.07 -11.46 -22.61
C LYS A 73 3.41 -10.80 -22.92
N VAL A 74 4.04 -10.25 -21.90
CA VAL A 74 5.28 -9.45 -22.06
C VAL A 74 6.46 -10.35 -22.37
N VAL A 75 6.57 -11.49 -21.69
CA VAL A 75 7.62 -12.50 -21.96
C VAL A 75 7.46 -13.13 -23.35
N ALA A 76 6.23 -13.39 -23.79
CA ALA A 76 5.99 -13.89 -25.15
C ALA A 76 6.43 -12.89 -26.25
N ALA A 77 6.51 -11.60 -25.93
CA ALA A 77 7.01 -10.56 -26.80
C ALA A 77 8.53 -10.29 -26.65
N ASP A 78 9.23 -11.04 -25.78
CA ASP A 78 10.65 -10.88 -25.47
C ASP A 78 10.99 -9.46 -24.94
N ILE A 79 10.07 -8.85 -24.19
CA ILE A 79 10.24 -7.51 -23.59
C ILE A 79 10.62 -7.68 -22.11
N PRO A 80 11.69 -7.03 -21.61
CA PRO A 80 12.00 -6.94 -20.18
C PRO A 80 10.86 -6.28 -19.40
N LEU A 81 10.52 -6.84 -18.23
CA LEU A 81 9.42 -6.38 -17.38
C LEU A 81 9.89 -6.06 -15.96
N VAL A 82 9.56 -4.86 -15.49
CA VAL A 82 9.79 -4.45 -14.11
C VAL A 82 8.45 -4.15 -13.46
N TYR A 83 8.06 -4.96 -12.48
CA TYR A 83 6.97 -4.62 -11.59
C TYR A 83 7.43 -3.64 -10.52
N ILE A 84 6.56 -2.70 -10.17
CA ILE A 84 6.87 -1.68 -9.16
C ILE A 84 5.72 -1.51 -8.16
N ASN A 85 6.05 -1.20 -6.93
CA ASN A 85 5.16 -0.82 -5.82
C ASN A 85 4.20 -1.95 -5.37
N ARG A 86 3.34 -2.46 -6.24
CA ARG A 86 2.42 -3.56 -5.92
C ARG A 86 3.10 -4.88 -6.22
N GLU A 87 3.45 -5.61 -5.17
CA GLU A 87 4.17 -6.89 -5.24
C GLU A 87 3.26 -7.96 -5.89
N PRO A 88 3.72 -8.67 -6.91
CA PRO A 88 3.09 -9.91 -7.34
C PRO A 88 3.15 -10.98 -6.24
N ASP A 89 2.36 -12.02 -6.35
CA ASP A 89 2.45 -13.10 -5.38
C ASP A 89 3.75 -13.92 -5.54
N ALA A 90 4.17 -14.57 -4.44
CA ALA A 90 5.43 -15.29 -4.39
C ALA A 90 5.51 -16.46 -5.39
N GLU A 91 4.38 -17.06 -5.76
CA GLU A 91 4.34 -18.14 -6.75
C GLU A 91 4.68 -17.60 -8.15
N GLU A 92 4.23 -16.40 -8.47
CA GLU A 92 4.55 -15.75 -9.72
C GLU A 92 6.02 -15.33 -9.78
N GLU A 93 6.57 -14.80 -8.70
CA GLU A 93 8.00 -14.46 -8.63
C GLU A 93 8.88 -15.71 -8.78
N GLN A 94 8.53 -16.80 -8.12
CA GLN A 94 9.23 -18.07 -8.27
C GLN A 94 9.15 -18.59 -9.72
N ARG A 95 8.02 -18.39 -10.40
CA ARG A 95 7.85 -18.76 -11.80
C ARG A 95 8.82 -18.02 -12.72
N TRP A 96 9.10 -16.74 -12.45
CA TRP A 96 10.10 -15.98 -13.22
C TRP A 96 11.50 -16.56 -13.07
N GLU A 97 11.88 -16.88 -11.83
CA GLU A 97 13.19 -17.47 -11.52
C GLU A 97 13.35 -18.85 -12.17
N ASP A 98 12.36 -19.72 -12.03
CA ASP A 98 12.38 -21.08 -12.56
C ASP A 98 12.53 -21.11 -14.09
N ASN A 99 11.99 -20.11 -14.78
CA ASN A 99 12.05 -20.00 -16.23
C ASN A 99 13.21 -19.10 -16.72
N GLY A 100 13.91 -18.41 -15.84
CA GLY A 100 14.99 -17.48 -16.18
C GLY A 100 14.51 -16.31 -17.04
N TRP A 101 13.28 -15.84 -16.81
CA TRP A 101 12.71 -14.71 -17.54
C TRP A 101 13.30 -13.38 -17.11
N ASN A 102 13.34 -12.42 -18.02
CA ASN A 102 13.80 -11.06 -17.71
C ASN A 102 12.66 -10.23 -17.07
N VAL A 103 12.24 -10.66 -15.90
CA VAL A 103 11.19 -10.06 -15.08
C VAL A 103 11.72 -9.83 -13.68
N THR A 104 11.37 -8.71 -13.06
CA THR A 104 11.76 -8.41 -11.67
C THR A 104 10.70 -7.53 -11.00
N TYR A 105 10.71 -7.53 -9.67
CA TYR A 105 9.94 -6.61 -8.85
C TYR A 105 10.87 -5.64 -8.12
N VAL A 106 10.45 -4.38 -8.04
CA VAL A 106 11.12 -3.33 -7.26
C VAL A 106 10.09 -2.66 -6.36
N GLY A 107 10.24 -2.88 -5.07
CA GLY A 107 9.36 -2.33 -4.04
C GLY A 107 10.00 -2.44 -2.67
N CYS A 108 9.18 -2.36 -1.62
CA CYS A 108 9.59 -2.55 -0.23
C CYS A 108 8.88 -3.76 0.37
N ASP A 109 9.49 -4.38 1.37
CA ASP A 109 8.82 -5.42 2.15
C ASP A 109 7.75 -4.79 3.06
N ALA A 110 6.49 -4.98 2.70
CA ALA A 110 5.35 -4.43 3.44
C ALA A 110 5.21 -5.04 4.85
N ARG A 111 5.76 -6.24 5.07
CA ARG A 111 5.84 -6.85 6.41
C ARG A 111 6.69 -6.00 7.35
N GLN A 112 7.82 -5.50 6.86
CA GLN A 112 8.70 -4.62 7.61
C GLN A 112 7.98 -3.32 7.99
N SER A 113 7.25 -2.70 7.05
CA SER A 113 6.53 -1.45 7.33
C SER A 113 5.39 -1.64 8.33
N GLY A 114 4.67 -2.76 8.27
CA GLY A 114 3.68 -3.13 9.29
C GLY A 114 4.34 -3.33 10.66
N THR A 115 5.42 -4.12 10.71
CA THR A 115 6.18 -4.36 11.94
C THR A 115 6.61 -3.05 12.59
N PHE A 116 7.18 -2.10 11.83
CA PHE A 116 7.59 -0.81 12.37
C PHE A 116 6.44 -0.01 12.97
N GLN A 117 5.24 -0.04 12.37
CA GLN A 117 4.07 0.60 12.95
C GLN A 117 3.72 0.02 14.32
N GLY A 118 3.70 -1.31 14.45
CA GLY A 118 3.44 -1.97 15.73
C GLY A 118 4.55 -1.72 16.75
N GLU A 119 5.83 -1.79 16.33
CA GLU A 119 6.97 -1.50 17.21
C GLU A 119 6.93 -0.08 17.79
N MET A 120 6.50 0.92 17.02
CA MET A 120 6.31 2.28 17.54
C MET A 120 5.33 2.30 18.72
N ILE A 121 4.28 1.50 18.69
CA ILE A 121 3.32 1.39 19.80
C ILE A 121 3.93 0.63 20.98
N VAL A 122 4.65 -0.46 20.70
CA VAL A 122 5.40 -1.22 21.73
C VAL A 122 6.38 -0.32 22.47
N ASP A 123 7.11 0.51 21.73
CA ASP A 123 8.12 1.44 22.31
C ASP A 123 7.50 2.52 23.20
N LEU A 124 6.26 2.95 22.93
CA LEU A 124 5.52 3.86 23.81
C LEU A 124 5.16 3.20 25.14
N GLY A 125 4.98 1.88 25.14
CA GLY A 125 4.62 1.09 26.30
C GLY A 125 3.13 1.12 26.64
N LEU A 126 2.64 0.00 27.22
CA LEU A 126 1.23 -0.18 27.57
C LEU A 126 0.70 0.95 28.48
N ASP A 127 1.45 1.33 29.50
CA ASP A 127 1.05 2.38 30.45
C ASP A 127 0.80 3.76 29.79
N THR A 128 1.35 3.97 28.61
CA THR A 128 1.18 5.22 27.86
C THR A 128 0.00 5.12 26.88
N VAL A 129 -0.22 3.94 26.29
CA VAL A 129 -1.20 3.75 25.22
C VAL A 129 -2.56 3.32 25.74
N ASP A 130 -2.61 2.48 26.78
CA ASP A 130 -3.85 2.03 27.45
C ASP A 130 -4.42 3.18 28.30
N LEU A 131 -5.23 4.02 27.68
CA LEU A 131 -5.80 5.21 28.31
C LEU A 131 -6.91 4.89 29.29
N ASN A 132 -7.61 3.80 29.09
CA ASN A 132 -8.76 3.40 29.93
C ASN A 132 -8.36 2.44 31.07
N GLY A 133 -7.14 1.90 31.05
CA GLY A 133 -6.57 1.05 32.11
C GLY A 133 -7.13 -0.37 32.15
N ASP A 134 -7.60 -0.90 31.02
CA ASP A 134 -8.17 -2.25 30.95
C ASP A 134 -7.13 -3.36 30.64
N GLY A 135 -5.89 -2.98 30.42
CA GLY A 135 -4.77 -3.88 30.18
C GLY A 135 -4.62 -4.33 28.74
N LYS A 136 -5.31 -3.68 27.80
CA LYS A 136 -5.29 -3.98 26.38
C LYS A 136 -4.94 -2.75 25.58
N ILE A 137 -4.58 -2.96 24.31
CA ILE A 137 -4.50 -1.91 23.30
C ILE A 137 -5.71 -2.04 22.37
N GLN A 138 -6.59 -1.07 22.43
CA GLN A 138 -7.81 -1.02 21.63
C GLN A 138 -7.59 -0.18 20.38
N TYR A 139 -7.73 -0.80 19.20
CA TYR A 139 -7.35 -0.16 17.95
C TYR A 139 -8.45 -0.14 16.89
N VAL A 140 -8.29 0.83 15.99
CA VAL A 140 -9.02 0.92 14.73
C VAL A 140 -8.02 0.66 13.60
N MET A 141 -8.37 -0.21 12.65
CA MET A 141 -7.60 -0.47 11.44
C MET A 141 -8.28 0.19 10.24
N VAL A 142 -7.50 0.88 9.43
CA VAL A 142 -7.92 1.44 8.13
C VAL A 142 -7.04 0.83 7.05
N GLU A 143 -7.62 -0.12 6.34
CA GLU A 143 -6.92 -0.89 5.32
C GLU A 143 -6.86 -0.17 3.98
N GLY A 144 -5.84 -0.47 3.19
CA GLY A 144 -5.78 -0.15 1.78
C GLY A 144 -6.75 -1.00 0.96
N ASP A 145 -6.35 -1.32 -0.27
CA ASP A 145 -7.04 -2.27 -1.12
C ASP A 145 -6.81 -3.70 -0.61
N PRO A 146 -7.83 -4.46 -0.20
CA PRO A 146 -7.67 -5.78 0.39
C PRO A 146 -7.13 -6.84 -0.59
N GLU A 147 -7.19 -6.60 -1.90
CA GLU A 147 -6.56 -7.46 -2.91
C GLU A 147 -5.08 -7.14 -3.13
N ASN A 148 -4.56 -6.11 -2.46
CA ASN A 148 -3.16 -5.72 -2.51
C ASN A 148 -2.39 -6.38 -1.35
N VAL A 149 -1.37 -7.15 -1.69
CA VAL A 149 -0.48 -7.85 -0.75
C VAL A 149 0.14 -6.89 0.27
N ASP A 150 0.51 -5.67 -0.15
CA ASP A 150 1.04 -4.64 0.75
C ASP A 150 0.05 -4.23 1.84
N ALA A 151 -1.25 -4.12 1.50
CA ALA A 151 -2.28 -3.80 2.48
C ALA A 151 -2.44 -4.94 3.49
N GLN A 152 -2.49 -6.17 3.01
CA GLN A 152 -2.61 -7.36 3.85
C GLN A 152 -1.44 -7.45 4.85
N TYR A 153 -0.20 -7.31 4.38
CA TYR A 153 0.98 -7.40 5.24
C TYR A 153 1.10 -6.22 6.22
N ARG A 154 0.80 -4.99 5.80
CA ARG A 154 0.80 -3.85 6.73
C ARG A 154 -0.25 -4.01 7.81
N THR A 155 -1.43 -4.51 7.47
CA THR A 155 -2.50 -4.82 8.43
C THR A 155 -2.08 -5.92 9.40
N GLU A 156 -1.64 -7.07 8.89
CA GLU A 156 -1.26 -8.21 9.72
C GLU A 156 -0.09 -7.90 10.64
N TYR A 157 1.01 -7.38 10.07
CA TYR A 157 2.27 -7.25 10.81
C TYR A 157 2.28 -6.09 11.79
N SER A 158 1.44 -5.07 11.64
CA SER A 158 1.29 -4.02 12.66
C SER A 158 0.68 -4.56 13.95
N VAL A 159 -0.35 -5.39 13.83
CA VAL A 159 -0.99 -6.04 14.98
C VAL A 159 -0.12 -7.18 15.52
N LYS A 160 0.53 -7.94 14.63
CA LYS A 160 1.44 -9.02 15.01
C LYS A 160 2.60 -8.54 15.88
N ALA A 161 3.17 -7.38 15.59
CA ALA A 161 4.25 -6.82 16.41
C ALA A 161 3.81 -6.56 17.86
N LEU A 162 2.56 -6.12 18.09
CA LEU A 162 2.01 -5.97 19.44
C LEU A 162 1.86 -7.32 20.15
N THR A 163 1.27 -8.30 19.47
CA THR A 163 1.05 -9.64 20.06
C THR A 163 2.35 -10.40 20.29
N ASP A 164 3.34 -10.26 19.41
CA ASP A 164 4.67 -10.84 19.59
C ASP A 164 5.42 -10.21 20.79
N ALA A 165 5.14 -8.94 21.09
CA ALA A 165 5.64 -8.27 22.30
C ALA A 165 4.87 -8.66 23.58
N GLY A 166 3.86 -9.53 23.48
CA GLY A 166 3.07 -10.02 24.61
C GLY A 166 1.95 -9.07 25.06
N LEU A 167 1.58 -8.08 24.24
CA LEU A 167 0.48 -7.17 24.53
C LEU A 167 -0.86 -7.80 24.13
N GLU A 168 -1.89 -7.61 24.96
CA GLU A 168 -3.26 -7.93 24.58
C GLU A 168 -3.82 -6.81 23.69
N VAL A 169 -4.49 -7.20 22.61
CA VAL A 169 -5.07 -6.26 21.64
C VAL A 169 -6.56 -6.52 21.43
N GLU A 170 -7.32 -5.49 21.17
CA GLU A 170 -8.74 -5.57 20.82
C GLU A 170 -9.02 -4.71 19.59
N CYS A 171 -9.42 -5.34 18.49
CA CYS A 171 -9.86 -4.63 17.30
C CYS A 171 -11.29 -4.09 17.50
N LEU A 172 -11.43 -2.77 17.55
CA LEU A 172 -12.73 -2.12 17.66
C LEU A 172 -13.43 -2.00 16.31
N SER A 173 -12.66 -1.72 15.27
CA SER A 173 -13.13 -1.59 13.89
C SER A 173 -11.99 -1.86 12.91
N ASP A 174 -12.30 -2.60 11.86
CA ASP A 174 -11.43 -2.87 10.74
C ASP A 174 -12.20 -2.58 9.45
N GLN A 175 -11.76 -1.57 8.68
CA GLN A 175 -12.47 -1.12 7.51
C GLN A 175 -11.53 -0.70 6.37
N VAL A 176 -11.99 -0.93 5.14
CA VAL A 176 -11.26 -0.61 3.93
C VAL A 176 -11.42 0.86 3.56
N GLY A 177 -10.31 1.60 3.57
CA GLY A 177 -10.21 3.00 3.15
C GLY A 177 -9.65 3.19 1.73
N ASN A 178 -9.29 2.10 1.04
CA ASN A 178 -8.86 2.11 -0.39
C ASN A 178 -7.76 3.15 -0.70
N TRP A 179 -6.83 3.37 0.20
CA TRP A 179 -5.74 4.35 0.09
C TRP A 179 -6.20 5.81 0.08
N GLN A 180 -7.50 6.07 0.34
CA GLN A 180 -8.11 7.40 0.20
C GLN A 180 -8.22 8.12 1.54
N GLN A 181 -7.77 9.38 1.56
CA GLN A 181 -7.76 10.23 2.75
C GLN A 181 -9.16 10.50 3.30
N ASP A 182 -10.11 10.80 2.43
CA ASP A 182 -11.49 11.13 2.81
C ASP A 182 -12.26 9.92 3.35
N GLN A 183 -12.04 8.74 2.77
CA GLN A 183 -12.61 7.49 3.29
C GLN A 183 -12.08 7.19 4.69
N ALA A 184 -10.76 7.29 4.90
CA ALA A 184 -10.15 7.09 6.21
C ALA A 184 -10.67 8.09 7.24
N GLN A 185 -10.81 9.36 6.86
CA GLN A 185 -11.40 10.38 7.74
C GLN A 185 -12.81 9.98 8.20
N GLN A 186 -13.64 9.51 7.28
CA GLN A 186 -15.00 9.08 7.62
C GLN A 186 -15.02 7.82 8.50
N ILE A 187 -14.18 6.84 8.20
CA ILE A 187 -14.05 5.60 8.99
C ILE A 187 -13.67 5.93 10.44
N VAL A 188 -12.63 6.73 10.61
CA VAL A 188 -12.13 7.09 11.95
C VAL A 188 -13.11 7.99 12.70
N ALA A 189 -13.77 8.95 12.03
CA ALA A 189 -14.82 9.76 12.65
C ALA A 189 -15.98 8.90 13.17
N ASN A 190 -16.40 7.89 12.40
CA ASN A 190 -17.44 6.95 12.82
C ASN A 190 -16.98 6.09 14.01
N ALA A 191 -15.74 5.59 13.98
CA ALA A 191 -15.18 4.80 15.07
C ALA A 191 -15.07 5.61 16.36
N LEU A 192 -14.59 6.84 16.30
CA LEU A 192 -14.53 7.76 17.45
C LEU A 192 -15.93 8.06 17.99
N GLY A 193 -16.92 8.27 17.12
CA GLY A 193 -18.31 8.47 17.52
C GLY A 193 -18.94 7.25 18.19
N GLN A 194 -18.55 6.04 17.79
CA GLN A 194 -19.09 4.79 18.30
C GLN A 194 -18.40 4.32 19.58
N TYR A 195 -17.07 4.40 19.63
CA TYR A 195 -16.25 3.81 20.70
C TYR A 195 -15.68 4.84 21.66
N GLY A 196 -15.67 6.13 21.29
CA GLY A 196 -15.20 7.22 22.16
C GLY A 196 -13.76 7.01 22.63
N ASP A 197 -13.57 7.11 23.94
CA ASP A 197 -12.25 7.02 24.59
C ASP A 197 -11.63 5.63 24.56
N LYS A 198 -12.35 4.62 24.02
CA LYS A 198 -11.77 3.30 23.79
C LYS A 198 -10.83 3.25 22.59
N VAL A 199 -10.90 4.21 21.68
CA VAL A 199 -9.98 4.26 20.54
C VAL A 199 -8.64 4.81 21.03
N GLU A 200 -7.66 3.95 21.15
CA GLU A 200 -6.32 4.27 21.66
C GLU A 200 -5.28 4.33 20.55
N VAL A 201 -5.43 3.46 19.54
CA VAL A 201 -4.54 3.40 18.38
C VAL A 201 -5.36 3.40 17.09
N VAL A 202 -4.89 4.11 16.09
CA VAL A 202 -5.41 4.04 14.73
C VAL A 202 -4.28 3.64 13.79
N PHE A 203 -4.35 2.43 13.25
CA PHE A 203 -3.46 1.97 12.19
C PHE A 203 -3.99 2.34 10.81
N CYS A 204 -3.13 2.84 9.95
CA CYS A 204 -3.45 3.13 8.56
C CYS A 204 -2.39 2.53 7.64
N ASN A 205 -2.80 1.92 6.55
CA ASN A 205 -1.86 1.27 5.64
C ASN A 205 -1.06 2.26 4.77
N ASN A 206 -1.44 3.57 4.69
CA ASN A 206 -0.64 4.60 4.03
C ASN A 206 -0.80 5.98 4.67
N ASP A 207 0.07 6.92 4.27
CA ASP A 207 0.11 8.29 4.79
C ASP A 207 -1.16 9.08 4.48
N ALA A 208 -1.74 8.92 3.29
CA ALA A 208 -2.97 9.64 2.92
C ALA A 208 -4.12 9.28 3.87
N MET A 209 -4.29 8.00 4.17
CA MET A 209 -5.29 7.54 5.15
C MET A 209 -4.95 8.00 6.57
N ALA A 210 -3.67 7.99 6.95
CA ALA A 210 -3.24 8.50 8.26
C ALA A 210 -3.53 10.01 8.42
N LEU A 211 -3.35 10.80 7.36
CA LEU A 211 -3.74 12.22 7.35
C LEU A 211 -5.26 12.40 7.49
N GLY A 212 -6.05 11.53 6.86
CA GLY A 212 -7.50 11.51 7.04
C GLY A 212 -7.91 11.17 8.47
N ALA A 213 -7.29 10.14 9.05
CA ALA A 213 -7.47 9.75 10.43
C ALA A 213 -7.12 10.89 11.40
N LEU A 214 -5.99 11.55 11.18
CA LEU A 214 -5.56 12.70 11.99
C LEU A 214 -6.60 13.83 11.96
N GLN A 215 -7.17 14.15 10.79
CA GLN A 215 -8.22 15.15 10.66
C GLN A 215 -9.48 14.77 11.47
N ALA A 216 -9.87 13.49 11.45
CA ALA A 216 -11.00 13.00 12.24
C ALA A 216 -10.75 13.11 13.75
N ILE A 217 -9.55 12.71 14.20
CA ILE A 217 -9.12 12.79 15.61
C ILE A 217 -9.13 14.25 16.09
N GLN A 218 -8.55 15.16 15.32
CA GLN A 218 -8.55 16.59 15.64
C GLN A 218 -9.98 17.19 15.67
N SER A 219 -10.83 16.79 14.73
CA SER A 219 -12.23 17.23 14.67
C SER A 219 -13.07 16.73 15.86
N ALA A 220 -12.69 15.60 16.44
CA ALA A 220 -13.26 15.08 17.68
C ALA A 220 -12.73 15.77 18.95
N GLY A 221 -11.80 16.72 18.80
CA GLY A 221 -11.21 17.47 19.90
C GLY A 221 -10.06 16.71 20.61
N ARG A 222 -9.56 15.64 20.01
CA ARG A 222 -8.45 14.84 20.55
C ARG A 222 -7.13 15.22 19.90
N THR A 223 -6.04 14.89 20.57
CA THR A 223 -4.66 15.20 20.15
C THR A 223 -3.81 13.93 20.18
N VAL A 224 -3.29 13.52 19.05
CA VAL A 224 -2.42 12.34 18.96
C VAL A 224 -1.22 12.47 19.91
N GLY A 225 -0.98 11.43 20.70
CA GLY A 225 0.12 11.37 21.68
C GLY A 225 -0.18 12.00 23.04
N THR A 226 -1.40 12.48 23.27
CA THR A 226 -1.81 13.08 24.56
C THR A 226 -3.13 12.55 25.09
N ASP A 227 -4.07 12.16 24.24
CA ASP A 227 -5.41 11.70 24.62
C ASP A 227 -6.08 10.84 23.52
#